data_281ab7bb6b402366fde972c5575c94ea
#
_entry.id   281ab7bb6b402366fde972c5575c94ea
#
_cell.length_a   1.000
_cell.length_b   1.000
_cell.length_c   1.000
_cell.angle_alpha   90.00
_cell.angle_beta   90.00
_cell.angle_gamma   90.00
#
_symmetry.space_group_name_H-M   'P 1'
#
loop_
_entity.id
_entity.type
_entity.pdbx_description
1 polymer ?
#
loop_
_entity_poly.entity_id
_entity_poly.type
_entity_poly.pdbx_seq_one_letter_code
_entity_poly.pdbx_strand_id
1 'polypeptide(L)'
;MRKMLSFSALATLGIAHAAYAATSKYGLQDPESPIAREIYSLHNLILWICIAIFVLVFGTMFFAIIKHRKSVGHKAAHFHENTTVEVVWTIVPFVILMGMAYPATKTIISMKDTSNPDLTIKATGYQWKWGYEYIKGEGSLAGVSDGISLYSSLATPMEQIYDKNVPKSENYLLEVDTEMVVPIKKKVRILTTANDVIHAFWVPAFGVKQDAIPGFIRDTWFTVENPGVYRGQIGRAHV
;
A
#
# COMPACT_ATOMS: atom_id res chain seq x y z
N MET A 1 -7.31 31.40 -34.82
CA MET A 1 -6.30 30.46 -34.32
C MET A 1 -5.80 30.74 -32.89
N ARG A 2 -5.62 31.98 -32.44
CA ARG A 2 -5.10 32.31 -31.09
C ARG A 2 -6.02 31.90 -29.90
N LYS A 3 -7.35 31.85 -30.09
CA LYS A 3 -8.33 31.49 -29.06
C LYS A 3 -8.45 29.98 -28.83
N MET A 4 -8.13 29.15 -29.82
CA MET A 4 -8.18 27.68 -29.68
C MET A 4 -6.97 27.13 -28.88
N LEU A 5 -5.79 27.78 -29.01
CA LEU A 5 -4.58 27.41 -28.24
C LEU A 5 -4.74 27.66 -26.72
N SER A 6 -5.47 28.75 -26.36
CA SER A 6 -5.74 29.06 -24.94
C SER A 6 -6.69 28.06 -24.27
N PHE A 7 -7.64 27.50 -25.02
CA PHE A 7 -8.58 26.53 -24.48
C PHE A 7 -7.95 25.14 -24.26
N SER A 8 -7.05 24.74 -25.18
CA SER A 8 -6.30 23.49 -25.06
C SER A 8 -5.31 23.53 -23.89
N ALA A 9 -4.64 24.68 -23.66
CA ALA A 9 -3.71 24.85 -22.56
C ALA A 9 -4.42 24.84 -21.18
N LEU A 10 -5.62 25.44 -21.08
CA LEU A 10 -6.41 25.38 -19.85
C LEU A 10 -6.98 23.97 -19.57
N ALA A 11 -7.39 23.25 -20.62
CA ALA A 11 -7.88 21.87 -20.46
C ALA A 11 -6.75 20.91 -20.03
N THR A 12 -5.53 21.07 -20.55
CA THR A 12 -4.38 20.25 -20.14
C THR A 12 -3.91 20.57 -18.72
N LEU A 13 -3.96 21.84 -18.27
CA LEU A 13 -3.67 22.22 -16.90
C LEU A 13 -4.73 21.67 -15.91
N GLY A 14 -6.01 21.72 -16.28
CA GLY A 14 -7.09 21.16 -15.46
C GLY A 14 -6.99 19.64 -15.31
N ILE A 15 -6.63 18.92 -16.37
CA ILE A 15 -6.43 17.47 -16.35
C ILE A 15 -5.21 17.10 -15.49
N ALA A 16 -4.11 17.86 -15.57
CA ALA A 16 -2.92 17.62 -14.76
C ALA A 16 -3.20 17.80 -13.26
N HIS A 17 -3.95 18.83 -12.85
CA HIS A 17 -4.34 19.04 -11.45
C HIS A 17 -5.34 17.98 -10.96
N ALA A 18 -6.30 17.57 -11.79
CA ALA A 18 -7.24 16.50 -11.46
C ALA A 18 -6.53 15.14 -11.34
N ALA A 19 -5.52 14.85 -12.17
CA ALA A 19 -4.73 13.62 -12.09
C ALA A 19 -3.88 13.57 -10.81
N TYR A 20 -3.30 14.71 -10.38
CA TYR A 20 -2.53 14.77 -9.13
C TYR A 20 -3.42 14.60 -7.88
N ALA A 21 -4.59 15.25 -7.85
CA ALA A 21 -5.57 15.06 -6.80
C ALA A 21 -6.16 13.63 -6.78
N ALA A 22 -6.33 13.01 -7.95
CA ALA A 22 -6.81 11.63 -8.07
C ALA A 22 -5.78 10.61 -7.56
N THR A 23 -4.46 10.81 -7.80
CA THR A 23 -3.42 9.91 -7.30
C THR A 23 -3.33 9.91 -5.78
N SER A 24 -3.48 11.07 -5.12
CA SER A 24 -3.49 11.13 -3.65
C SER A 24 -4.74 10.50 -3.04
N LYS A 25 -5.87 10.45 -3.76
CA LYS A 25 -7.14 9.90 -3.27
C LYS A 25 -7.32 8.41 -3.54
N TYR A 26 -6.78 7.89 -4.64
CA TYR A 26 -7.00 6.51 -5.11
C TYR A 26 -5.73 5.66 -5.20
N GLY A 27 -4.56 6.26 -4.94
CA GLY A 27 -3.28 5.56 -4.89
C GLY A 27 -2.95 5.01 -3.50
N LEU A 28 -1.72 4.54 -3.34
CA LEU A 28 -1.14 4.25 -2.04
C LEU A 28 -0.93 5.57 -1.29
N GLN A 29 -0.86 5.50 0.05
CA GLN A 29 -0.50 6.65 0.89
C GLN A 29 0.91 7.16 0.52
N ASP A 30 1.18 8.42 0.81
CA ASP A 30 2.49 9.01 0.57
C ASP A 30 3.56 8.23 1.36
N PRO A 31 4.64 7.82 0.70
CA PRO A 31 5.64 6.94 1.30
C PRO A 31 6.57 7.73 2.23
N GLU A 32 6.60 7.34 3.50
CA GLU A 32 7.41 7.96 4.56
C GLU A 32 8.55 7.07 5.05
N SER A 33 8.86 6.01 4.28
CA SER A 33 10.00 5.14 4.50
C SER A 33 10.65 4.72 3.18
N PRO A 34 11.93 4.27 3.19
CA PRO A 34 12.57 3.71 1.99
C PRO A 34 11.81 2.54 1.40
N ILE A 35 11.32 1.62 2.25
CA ILE A 35 10.52 0.46 1.82
C ILE A 35 9.21 0.91 1.16
N ALA A 36 8.52 1.86 1.77
CA ALA A 36 7.27 2.37 1.21
C ALA A 36 7.49 3.00 -0.18
N ARG A 37 8.62 3.69 -0.42
CA ARG A 37 8.97 4.22 -1.74
C ARG A 37 9.25 3.12 -2.78
N GLU A 38 9.93 2.05 -2.38
CA GLU A 38 10.13 0.90 -3.27
C GLU A 38 8.80 0.26 -3.65
N ILE A 39 7.89 0.06 -2.68
CA ILE A 39 6.54 -0.47 -2.91
C ILE A 39 5.74 0.47 -3.83
N TYR A 40 5.80 1.78 -3.59
CA TYR A 40 5.11 2.78 -4.40
C TYR A 40 5.62 2.78 -5.86
N SER A 41 6.94 2.69 -6.04
CA SER A 41 7.56 2.61 -7.37
C SER A 41 7.15 1.33 -8.11
N LEU A 42 7.14 0.19 -7.41
CA LEU A 42 6.71 -1.08 -7.96
C LEU A 42 5.21 -1.07 -8.31
N HIS A 43 4.37 -0.50 -7.45
CA HIS A 43 2.96 -0.31 -7.73
C HIS A 43 2.72 0.50 -9.00
N ASN A 44 3.41 1.63 -9.16
CA ASN A 44 3.30 2.47 -10.35
C ASN A 44 3.77 1.75 -11.62
N LEU A 45 4.87 1.00 -11.54
CA LEU A 45 5.33 0.18 -12.67
C LEU A 45 4.25 -0.81 -13.12
N ILE A 46 3.70 -1.56 -12.17
CA ILE A 46 2.63 -2.55 -12.45
C ILE A 46 1.39 -1.85 -13.00
N LEU A 47 0.98 -0.72 -12.42
CA LEU A 47 -0.16 0.05 -12.87
C LEU A 47 -0.03 0.48 -14.34
N TRP A 48 1.14 1.01 -14.73
CA TRP A 48 1.37 1.41 -16.11
C TRP A 48 1.36 0.23 -17.09
N ILE A 49 1.91 -0.91 -16.71
CA ILE A 49 1.82 -2.14 -17.49
C ILE A 49 0.36 -2.56 -17.66
N CYS A 50 -0.43 -2.55 -16.58
CA CYS A 50 -1.85 -2.88 -16.63
C CYS A 50 -2.64 -1.91 -17.52
N ILE A 51 -2.37 -0.60 -17.44
CA ILE A 51 -3.00 0.41 -18.30
C ILE A 51 -2.66 0.15 -19.77
N ALA A 52 -1.40 -0.15 -20.10
CA ALA A 52 -0.99 -0.45 -21.47
C ALA A 52 -1.71 -1.68 -22.03
N ILE A 53 -1.81 -2.76 -21.24
CA ILE A 53 -2.55 -3.97 -21.60
C ILE A 53 -4.04 -3.65 -21.77
N PHE A 54 -4.64 -2.91 -20.83
CA PHE A 54 -6.03 -2.50 -20.89
C PHE A 54 -6.34 -1.73 -22.18
N VAL A 55 -5.55 -0.70 -22.50
CA VAL A 55 -5.72 0.12 -23.71
C VAL A 55 -5.58 -0.73 -24.97
N LEU A 56 -4.60 -1.63 -25.03
CA LEU A 56 -4.40 -2.53 -26.17
C LEU A 56 -5.62 -3.46 -26.37
N VAL A 57 -6.02 -4.15 -25.31
CA VAL A 57 -7.06 -5.19 -25.38
C VAL A 57 -8.44 -4.55 -25.64
N PHE A 58 -8.83 -3.57 -24.84
CA PHE A 58 -10.12 -2.89 -25.01
C PHE A 58 -10.16 -2.04 -26.28
N GLY A 59 -9.04 -1.42 -26.67
CA GLY A 59 -8.92 -0.69 -27.92
C GLY A 59 -9.17 -1.60 -29.13
N THR A 60 -8.53 -2.75 -29.19
CA THR A 60 -8.78 -3.74 -30.27
C THR A 60 -10.18 -4.31 -30.22
N MET A 61 -10.71 -4.57 -29.03
CA MET A 61 -12.09 -5.05 -28.86
C MET A 61 -13.11 -4.03 -29.37
N PHE A 62 -13.02 -2.77 -28.95
CA PHE A 62 -13.94 -1.72 -29.41
C PHE A 62 -13.79 -1.43 -30.90
N PHE A 63 -12.55 -1.44 -31.41
CA PHE A 63 -12.31 -1.33 -32.86
C PHE A 63 -13.01 -2.47 -33.61
N ALA A 64 -12.90 -3.70 -33.15
CA ALA A 64 -13.55 -4.85 -33.76
C ALA A 64 -15.09 -4.72 -33.72
N ILE A 65 -15.66 -4.36 -32.58
CA ILE A 65 -17.11 -4.17 -32.41
C ILE A 65 -17.66 -3.09 -33.36
N ILE A 66 -16.94 -1.97 -33.51
CA ILE A 66 -17.40 -0.86 -34.35
C ILE A 66 -17.24 -1.20 -35.83
N LYS A 67 -16.06 -1.71 -36.22
CA LYS A 67 -15.70 -1.90 -37.62
C LYS A 67 -16.28 -3.16 -38.26
N HIS A 68 -16.44 -4.23 -37.45
CA HIS A 68 -16.89 -5.52 -37.93
C HIS A 68 -18.35 -5.85 -37.55
N ARG A 69 -19.15 -4.85 -37.12
CA ARG A 69 -20.56 -5.04 -36.81
C ARG A 69 -21.38 -5.44 -38.05
N LYS A 70 -22.38 -6.27 -37.84
CA LYS A 70 -23.28 -6.78 -38.94
C LYS A 70 -23.92 -5.67 -39.76
N SER A 71 -24.27 -4.53 -39.14
CA SER A 71 -24.90 -3.38 -39.82
C SER A 71 -23.97 -2.70 -40.86
N VAL A 72 -22.67 -2.94 -40.83
CA VAL A 72 -21.72 -2.45 -41.83
C VAL A 72 -21.53 -3.43 -43.00
N GLY A 73 -22.23 -4.58 -42.97
CA GLY A 73 -22.14 -5.59 -44.03
C GLY A 73 -20.86 -6.44 -44.00
N HIS A 74 -20.10 -6.39 -42.90
CA HIS A 74 -18.89 -7.15 -42.77
C HIS A 74 -19.19 -8.65 -42.68
N LYS A 75 -18.50 -9.44 -43.51
CA LYS A 75 -18.55 -10.91 -43.45
C LYS A 75 -17.47 -11.45 -42.56
N ALA A 76 -17.81 -12.42 -41.70
CA ALA A 76 -16.80 -13.07 -40.83
C ALA A 76 -15.76 -13.83 -41.68
N ALA A 77 -14.49 -13.70 -41.26
CA ALA A 77 -13.42 -14.50 -41.85
C ALA A 77 -13.49 -15.94 -41.32
N HIS A 78 -13.23 -16.89 -42.19
CA HIS A 78 -13.15 -18.31 -41.81
C HIS A 78 -11.71 -18.69 -41.54
N PHE A 79 -11.22 -18.42 -40.34
CA PHE A 79 -9.95 -18.95 -39.87
C PHE A 79 -10.16 -19.68 -38.55
N HIS A 80 -9.42 -20.74 -38.30
CA HIS A 80 -9.58 -21.58 -37.12
C HIS A 80 -8.42 -21.46 -36.15
N GLU A 81 -7.21 -21.16 -36.64
CA GLU A 81 -5.99 -21.05 -35.83
C GLU A 81 -4.99 -20.07 -36.46
N ASN A 82 -4.11 -19.55 -35.59
CA ASN A 82 -2.94 -18.77 -36.03
C ASN A 82 -1.81 -18.96 -35.02
N THR A 83 -0.97 -19.94 -35.27
CA THR A 83 0.14 -20.32 -34.39
C THR A 83 1.05 -19.16 -34.03
N THR A 84 1.29 -18.22 -34.94
CA THR A 84 2.13 -17.04 -34.64
C THR A 84 1.48 -16.15 -33.56
N VAL A 85 0.19 -15.90 -33.68
CA VAL A 85 -0.54 -15.11 -32.67
C VAL A 85 -0.57 -15.84 -31.32
N GLU A 86 -0.75 -17.16 -31.33
CA GLU A 86 -0.77 -18.01 -30.14
C GLU A 86 0.56 -17.97 -29.40
N VAL A 87 1.66 -18.10 -30.13
CA VAL A 87 3.00 -17.97 -29.56
C VAL A 87 3.23 -16.58 -28.97
N VAL A 88 2.85 -15.51 -29.69
CA VAL A 88 3.02 -14.13 -29.24
C VAL A 88 2.25 -13.86 -27.94
N TRP A 89 0.95 -14.23 -27.88
CA TRP A 89 0.18 -13.95 -26.66
C TRP A 89 0.56 -14.83 -25.46
N THR A 90 1.32 -15.91 -25.68
CA THR A 90 1.91 -16.73 -24.62
C THR A 90 3.24 -16.13 -24.14
N ILE A 91 4.14 -15.80 -25.06
CA ILE A 91 5.50 -15.34 -24.74
C ILE A 91 5.48 -13.92 -24.14
N VAL A 92 4.69 -13.00 -24.69
CA VAL A 92 4.69 -11.60 -24.23
C VAL A 92 4.27 -11.47 -22.74
N PRO A 93 3.16 -12.05 -22.26
CA PRO A 93 2.84 -12.03 -20.84
C PRO A 93 3.90 -12.70 -19.95
N PHE A 94 4.48 -13.79 -20.41
CA PHE A 94 5.56 -14.47 -19.69
C PHE A 94 6.78 -13.54 -19.49
N VAL A 95 7.22 -12.85 -20.54
CA VAL A 95 8.33 -11.90 -20.45
C VAL A 95 7.99 -10.72 -19.53
N ILE A 96 6.76 -10.20 -19.58
CA ILE A 96 6.28 -9.14 -18.66
C ILE A 96 6.37 -9.63 -17.21
N LEU A 97 5.86 -10.82 -16.89
CA LEU A 97 5.91 -11.39 -15.54
C LEU A 97 7.34 -11.58 -15.05
N MET A 98 8.24 -12.09 -15.88
CA MET A 98 9.66 -12.23 -15.55
C MET A 98 10.32 -10.87 -15.28
N GLY A 99 9.97 -9.84 -16.07
CA GLY A 99 10.45 -8.47 -15.87
C GLY A 99 9.97 -7.84 -14.56
N MET A 100 8.74 -8.16 -14.12
CA MET A 100 8.20 -7.69 -12.84
C MET A 100 8.74 -8.48 -11.63
N ALA A 101 9.05 -9.77 -11.81
CA ALA A 101 9.54 -10.63 -10.73
C ALA A 101 10.87 -10.14 -10.14
N TYR A 102 11.76 -9.60 -10.95
CA TYR A 102 13.07 -9.12 -10.49
C TYR A 102 12.97 -7.97 -9.46
N PRO A 103 12.32 -6.82 -9.76
CA PRO A 103 12.20 -5.74 -8.78
C PRO A 103 11.35 -6.15 -7.58
N ALA A 104 10.29 -6.96 -7.76
CA ALA A 104 9.49 -7.46 -6.66
C ALA A 104 10.29 -8.32 -5.68
N THR A 105 11.12 -9.23 -6.19
CA THR A 105 11.99 -10.06 -5.34
C THR A 105 13.01 -9.23 -4.59
N LYS A 106 13.61 -8.22 -5.23
CA LYS A 106 14.56 -7.30 -4.58
C LYS A 106 13.90 -6.57 -3.41
N THR A 107 12.70 -6.02 -3.60
CA THR A 107 11.95 -5.35 -2.53
C THR A 107 11.62 -6.31 -1.38
N ILE A 108 11.19 -7.55 -1.66
CA ILE A 108 10.91 -8.55 -0.62
C ILE A 108 12.17 -8.87 0.19
N ILE A 109 13.33 -9.03 -0.44
CA ILE A 109 14.59 -9.27 0.25
C ILE A 109 14.95 -8.08 1.16
N SER A 110 14.79 -6.84 0.68
CA SER A 110 15.01 -5.62 1.47
C SER A 110 14.08 -5.57 2.70
N MET A 111 12.80 -5.89 2.52
CA MET A 111 11.81 -5.93 3.63
C MET A 111 12.13 -6.98 4.69
N LYS A 112 12.83 -8.05 4.32
CA LYS A 112 13.21 -9.15 5.23
C LYS A 112 14.50 -8.91 6.00
N ASP A 113 15.28 -7.91 5.65
CA ASP A 113 16.52 -7.59 6.34
C ASP A 113 16.28 -6.80 7.63
N THR A 114 16.02 -7.50 8.73
CA THR A 114 15.84 -6.94 10.07
C THR A 114 17.14 -6.83 10.87
N SER A 115 18.30 -7.01 10.23
CA SER A 115 19.61 -6.93 10.87
C SER A 115 19.96 -5.51 11.35
N ASN A 116 20.81 -5.40 12.36
CA ASN A 116 21.36 -4.16 12.90
C ASN A 116 20.31 -3.06 13.17
N PRO A 117 19.25 -3.32 13.95
CA PRO A 117 18.28 -2.30 14.33
C PRO A 117 18.88 -1.32 15.33
N ASP A 118 18.54 -0.03 15.23
CA ASP A 118 18.83 0.97 16.25
C ASP A 118 17.89 0.84 17.46
N LEU A 119 16.67 0.37 17.26
CA LEU A 119 15.64 0.20 18.29
C LEU A 119 14.82 -1.05 17.98
N THR A 120 14.53 -1.85 19.02
CA THR A 120 13.64 -3.01 18.93
C THR A 120 12.44 -2.82 19.84
N ILE A 121 11.24 -2.91 19.26
CA ILE A 121 9.96 -2.81 19.96
C ILE A 121 9.17 -4.08 19.71
N LYS A 122 8.56 -4.64 20.75
CA LYS A 122 7.60 -5.74 20.62
C LYS A 122 6.19 -5.16 20.58
N ALA A 123 5.44 -5.51 19.56
CA ALA A 123 4.02 -5.18 19.39
C ALA A 123 3.17 -6.42 19.61
N THR A 124 2.38 -6.42 20.67
CA THR A 124 1.46 -7.52 21.02
C THR A 124 0.04 -7.10 20.73
N GLY A 125 -0.64 -7.85 19.86
CA GLY A 125 -2.06 -7.63 19.53
C GLY A 125 -2.97 -8.22 20.60
N TYR A 126 -4.01 -7.48 20.95
CA TYR A 126 -5.11 -7.87 21.82
C TYR A 126 -6.44 -7.47 21.18
N GLN A 127 -7.53 -8.07 21.55
CA GLN A 127 -8.89 -7.63 21.22
C GLN A 127 -9.30 -6.49 22.19
N TRP A 128 -9.23 -5.24 21.86
CA TRP A 128 -8.94 -4.53 20.63
C TRP A 128 -8.00 -3.37 20.94
N LYS A 129 -6.75 -3.67 21.23
CA LYS A 129 -5.69 -2.72 21.53
C LYS A 129 -4.33 -3.30 21.12
N TRP A 130 -3.33 -2.45 21.04
CA TRP A 130 -1.95 -2.86 20.93
C TRP A 130 -1.18 -2.65 22.25
N GLY A 131 -0.37 -3.61 22.63
CA GLY A 131 0.64 -3.43 23.67
C GLY A 131 2.01 -3.24 22.99
N TYR A 132 2.73 -2.22 23.38
CA TYR A 132 4.09 -1.96 22.92
C TYR A 132 5.06 -2.07 24.08
N GLU A 133 6.15 -2.81 23.86
CA GLU A 133 7.22 -3.00 24.81
C GLU A 133 8.55 -2.66 24.12
N TYR A 134 9.22 -1.62 24.61
CA TYR A 134 10.52 -1.21 24.12
C TYR A 134 11.60 -2.11 24.75
N ILE A 135 12.09 -3.06 23.95
CA ILE A 135 12.97 -4.12 24.46
C ILE A 135 14.39 -3.63 24.56
N LYS A 136 14.92 -3.02 23.50
CA LYS A 136 16.33 -2.63 23.44
C LYS A 136 16.57 -1.51 22.45
N GLY A 137 17.32 -0.48 22.90
CA GLY A 137 17.97 0.52 22.04
C GLY A 137 19.42 0.18 21.82
N GLU A 138 19.99 0.59 20.68
CA GLU A 138 21.39 0.38 20.33
C GLU A 138 22.08 1.73 20.05
N GLY A 139 23.40 1.79 20.23
CA GLY A 139 24.18 2.99 19.98
C GLY A 139 23.72 4.18 20.85
N SER A 140 23.30 5.28 20.22
CA SER A 140 22.79 6.48 20.91
C SER A 140 21.44 6.29 21.61
N LEU A 141 20.75 5.19 21.37
CA LEU A 141 19.46 4.86 21.99
C LEU A 141 19.59 3.81 23.09
N ALA A 142 20.81 3.32 23.38
CA ALA A 142 21.05 2.30 24.40
C ALA A 142 20.56 2.79 25.77
N GLY A 143 19.67 2.02 26.39
CA GLY A 143 19.11 2.30 27.71
C GLY A 143 18.14 3.48 27.79
N VAL A 144 17.87 4.19 26.68
CA VAL A 144 17.00 5.39 26.69
C VAL A 144 15.53 5.02 26.91
N SER A 145 15.08 3.91 26.30
CA SER A 145 13.68 3.48 26.34
C SER A 145 13.49 2.03 26.78
N ASP A 146 14.56 1.36 27.18
CA ASP A 146 14.54 -0.06 27.52
C ASP A 146 13.60 -0.36 28.69
N GLY A 147 12.71 -1.32 28.51
CA GLY A 147 11.73 -1.73 29.52
C GLY A 147 10.47 -0.88 29.61
N ILE A 148 10.34 0.19 28.80
CA ILE A 148 9.09 0.96 28.74
C ILE A 148 8.01 0.10 28.08
N SER A 149 6.86 0.00 28.75
CA SER A 149 5.68 -0.69 28.22
C SER A 149 4.47 0.22 28.27
N LEU A 150 3.68 0.21 27.19
CA LEU A 150 2.44 0.99 27.10
C LEU A 150 1.36 0.22 26.32
N TYR A 151 0.13 0.62 26.53
CA TYR A 151 -1.00 0.15 25.74
C TYR A 151 -1.55 1.30 24.88
N SER A 152 -1.99 0.95 23.71
CA SER A 152 -2.60 1.85 22.73
C SER A 152 -4.01 1.34 22.44
N SER A 153 -5.01 2.02 22.94
CA SER A 153 -6.42 1.68 22.79
C SER A 153 -7.13 2.71 21.89
N LEU A 154 -8.22 2.27 21.27
CA LEU A 154 -9.02 3.14 20.41
C LEU A 154 -9.60 4.33 21.22
N ALA A 155 -9.33 5.54 20.79
CA ALA A 155 -9.81 6.78 21.42
C ALA A 155 -11.20 7.20 20.95
N THR A 156 -11.76 6.60 19.89
CA THR A 156 -13.08 6.93 19.38
C THR A 156 -14.15 6.69 20.44
N PRO A 157 -14.99 7.71 20.78
CA PRO A 157 -16.06 7.57 21.76
C PRO A 157 -17.03 6.46 21.37
N MET A 158 -17.47 5.67 22.36
CA MET A 158 -18.41 4.56 22.15
C MET A 158 -19.74 5.02 21.56
N GLU A 159 -20.18 6.24 21.88
CA GLU A 159 -21.39 6.85 21.30
C GLU A 159 -21.28 6.99 19.78
N GLN A 160 -20.11 7.37 19.26
CA GLN A 160 -19.89 7.43 17.81
C GLN A 160 -19.88 6.06 17.16
N ILE A 161 -19.57 5.00 17.90
CA ILE A 161 -19.50 3.64 17.38
C ILE A 161 -20.90 3.02 17.29
N TYR A 162 -21.70 3.16 18.34
CA TYR A 162 -22.99 2.46 18.47
C TYR A 162 -24.20 3.31 18.08
N ASP A 163 -24.17 4.63 18.21
CA ASP A 163 -25.27 5.51 17.82
C ASP A 163 -25.04 6.06 16.40
N LYS A 164 -25.92 5.67 15.48
CA LYS A 164 -25.88 6.14 14.08
C LYS A 164 -26.21 7.63 13.91
N ASN A 165 -26.85 8.25 14.91
CA ASN A 165 -27.25 9.65 14.88
C ASN A 165 -26.12 10.59 15.34
N VAL A 166 -25.08 10.07 16.00
CA VAL A 166 -23.92 10.84 16.41
C VAL A 166 -22.98 11.06 15.21
N PRO A 167 -22.66 12.29 14.85
CA PRO A 167 -21.74 12.57 13.74
C PRO A 167 -20.37 11.98 14.04
N LYS A 168 -19.81 11.31 13.04
CA LYS A 168 -18.48 10.70 13.13
C LYS A 168 -17.40 11.76 12.96
N SER A 169 -16.35 11.69 13.78
CA SER A 169 -15.18 12.55 13.66
C SER A 169 -14.42 12.27 12.35
N GLU A 170 -13.59 13.20 11.91
CA GLU A 170 -12.73 13.06 10.74
C GLU A 170 -11.82 11.82 10.84
N ASN A 171 -11.34 11.54 12.04
CA ASN A 171 -10.44 10.41 12.34
C ASN A 171 -11.18 9.25 13.02
N TYR A 172 -12.45 9.05 12.71
CA TYR A 172 -13.27 7.97 13.25
C TYR A 172 -12.58 6.60 13.09
N LEU A 173 -12.39 5.89 14.20
CA LEU A 173 -11.70 4.61 14.33
C LEU A 173 -10.19 4.63 13.93
N LEU A 174 -9.58 5.81 13.88
CA LEU A 174 -8.17 5.95 13.48
C LEU A 174 -7.29 6.58 14.56
N GLU A 175 -7.86 6.99 15.70
CA GLU A 175 -7.14 7.63 16.81
C GLU A 175 -7.00 6.69 17.99
N VAL A 176 -5.89 6.81 18.69
CA VAL A 176 -5.57 6.04 19.90
C VAL A 176 -5.28 6.98 21.07
N ASP A 177 -5.45 6.47 22.29
CA ASP A 177 -5.19 7.20 23.54
C ASP A 177 -3.70 7.40 23.81
N THR A 178 -2.87 6.48 23.37
CA THR A 178 -1.41 6.49 23.59
C THR A 178 -0.70 6.02 22.32
N GLU A 179 0.19 6.86 21.80
CA GLU A 179 0.92 6.60 20.57
C GLU A 179 2.25 5.87 20.84
N MET A 180 2.65 5.00 19.93
CA MET A 180 4.00 4.43 19.90
C MET A 180 4.97 5.48 19.34
N VAL A 181 5.96 5.91 20.10
CA VAL A 181 6.94 6.92 19.70
C VAL A 181 8.20 6.26 19.18
N VAL A 182 8.68 6.67 18.00
CA VAL A 182 9.91 6.14 17.39
C VAL A 182 10.79 7.28 16.89
N PRO A 183 12.13 7.12 16.92
CA PRO A 183 13.04 8.14 16.42
C PRO A 183 13.07 8.15 14.89
N ILE A 184 13.21 9.35 14.31
CA ILE A 184 13.41 9.51 12.85
C ILE A 184 14.83 9.06 12.44
N LYS A 185 14.96 8.62 11.18
CA LYS A 185 16.23 8.20 10.56
C LYS A 185 16.96 7.08 11.30
N LYS A 186 16.23 6.30 12.07
CA LYS A 186 16.72 5.13 12.79
C LYS A 186 15.98 3.88 12.33
N LYS A 187 16.69 2.76 12.25
CA LYS A 187 16.11 1.47 11.89
C LYS A 187 15.39 0.89 13.11
N VAL A 188 14.06 0.88 13.04
CA VAL A 188 13.19 0.34 14.08
C VAL A 188 12.75 -1.06 13.68
N ARG A 189 13.11 -2.06 14.48
CA ARG A 189 12.65 -3.43 14.35
C ARG A 189 11.42 -3.64 15.20
N ILE A 190 10.37 -4.16 14.62
CA ILE A 190 9.13 -4.52 15.32
C ILE A 190 9.01 -6.03 15.39
N LEU A 191 8.95 -6.56 16.61
CA LEU A 191 8.59 -7.96 16.88
C LEU A 191 7.09 -8.06 17.08
N THR A 192 6.38 -8.76 16.21
CA THR A 192 4.93 -8.90 16.29
C THR A 192 4.51 -10.23 16.87
N THR A 193 3.57 -10.20 17.79
CA THR A 193 2.88 -11.38 18.36
C THR A 193 1.46 -11.01 18.78
N ALA A 194 0.66 -11.96 19.18
CA ALA A 194 -0.67 -11.72 19.72
C ALA A 194 -0.92 -12.54 20.99
N ASN A 195 -1.81 -12.07 21.83
CA ASN A 195 -2.19 -12.74 23.09
C ASN A 195 -3.45 -13.61 22.95
N ASP A 196 -4.28 -13.34 21.95
CA ASP A 196 -5.60 -13.95 21.79
C ASP A 196 -5.82 -14.53 20.38
N VAL A 197 -6.13 -13.70 19.39
CA VAL A 197 -6.38 -14.08 18.00
C VAL A 197 -5.31 -13.53 17.08
N ILE A 198 -5.36 -13.84 15.78
CA ILE A 198 -4.46 -13.28 14.78
C ILE A 198 -4.85 -11.83 14.52
N HIS A 199 -3.88 -10.93 14.68
CA HIS A 199 -3.96 -9.52 14.29
C HIS A 199 -2.98 -9.21 13.15
N ALA A 200 -3.10 -8.03 12.54
CA ALA A 200 -2.13 -7.54 11.58
C ALA A 200 -1.62 -6.16 12.01
N PHE A 201 -0.33 -6.06 12.30
CA PHE A 201 0.34 -4.79 12.50
C PHE A 201 0.57 -4.14 11.15
N TRP A 202 -0.12 -3.04 10.88
CA TRP A 202 -0.09 -2.40 9.58
C TRP A 202 0.05 -0.89 9.70
N VAL A 203 1.14 -0.33 9.14
CA VAL A 203 1.37 1.11 9.00
C VAL A 203 1.61 1.41 7.51
N PRO A 204 0.56 1.80 6.78
CA PRO A 204 0.62 1.99 5.33
C PRO A 204 1.70 2.97 4.87
N ALA A 205 1.85 4.10 5.56
CA ALA A 205 2.85 5.14 5.24
C ALA A 205 4.30 4.61 5.30
N PHE A 206 4.56 3.58 6.13
CA PHE A 206 5.87 2.95 6.23
C PHE A 206 6.03 1.73 5.32
N GLY A 207 4.98 1.32 4.61
CA GLY A 207 4.98 0.12 3.77
C GLY A 207 5.10 -1.18 4.56
N VAL A 208 4.72 -1.18 5.83
CA VAL A 208 4.87 -2.32 6.73
C VAL A 208 3.52 -2.94 7.01
N LYS A 209 3.43 -4.26 6.78
CA LYS A 209 2.31 -5.10 7.21
C LYS A 209 2.84 -6.45 7.65
N GLN A 210 2.62 -6.80 8.92
CA GLN A 210 3.10 -8.06 9.50
C GLN A 210 2.03 -8.65 10.39
N ASP A 211 1.72 -9.94 10.19
CA ASP A 211 0.79 -10.65 11.04
C ASP A 211 1.36 -10.87 12.44
N ALA A 212 0.52 -10.64 13.44
CA ALA A 212 0.75 -10.92 14.85
C ALA A 212 -0.04 -12.18 15.23
N ILE A 213 0.67 -13.30 15.37
CA ILE A 213 0.07 -14.64 15.56
C ILE A 213 0.34 -15.12 16.98
N PRO A 214 -0.67 -15.62 17.73
CA PRO A 214 -0.47 -16.18 19.05
C PRO A 214 0.55 -17.32 19.04
N GLY A 215 1.48 -17.28 20.00
CA GLY A 215 2.53 -18.30 20.14
C GLY A 215 3.70 -18.18 19.16
N PHE A 216 3.66 -17.22 18.23
CA PHE A 216 4.76 -16.95 17.29
C PHE A 216 5.25 -15.52 17.42
N ILE A 217 6.55 -15.33 17.22
CA ILE A 217 7.16 -13.99 17.05
C ILE A 217 7.62 -13.87 15.63
N ARG A 218 7.13 -12.83 14.94
CA ARG A 218 7.59 -12.43 13.62
C ARG A 218 8.21 -11.06 13.70
N ASP A 219 9.04 -10.71 12.75
CA ASP A 219 9.68 -9.42 12.72
C ASP A 219 9.52 -8.71 11.38
N THR A 220 9.54 -7.41 11.47
CA THR A 220 9.59 -6.48 10.36
C THR A 220 10.38 -5.25 10.79
N TRP A 221 10.67 -4.34 9.88
CA TRP A 221 11.38 -3.11 10.20
C TRP A 221 10.93 -1.96 9.33
N PHE A 222 11.20 -0.75 9.81
CA PHE A 222 11.05 0.48 9.03
C PHE A 222 12.03 1.55 9.53
N THR A 223 12.20 2.59 8.72
CA THR A 223 12.86 3.83 9.09
C THR A 223 11.93 4.98 8.75
N VAL A 224 11.63 5.84 9.71
CA VAL A 224 10.81 7.04 9.49
C VAL A 224 11.72 8.17 9.02
N GLU A 225 11.37 8.83 7.91
CA GLU A 225 12.22 9.89 7.34
C GLU A 225 11.86 11.28 7.84
N ASN A 226 10.57 11.57 7.94
CA ASN A 226 10.05 12.85 8.37
C ASN A 226 9.36 12.75 9.72
N PRO A 227 9.46 13.78 10.59
CA PRO A 227 8.70 13.82 11.82
C PRO A 227 7.20 14.01 11.51
N GLY A 228 6.34 13.29 12.24
CA GLY A 228 4.89 13.36 12.04
C GLY A 228 4.16 12.30 12.84
N VAL A 229 2.84 12.33 12.77
CA VAL A 229 1.95 11.31 13.33
C VAL A 229 1.44 10.44 12.17
N TYR A 230 1.74 9.15 12.25
CA TYR A 230 1.40 8.18 11.21
C TYR A 230 0.42 7.17 11.76
N ARG A 231 -0.65 6.92 11.02
CA ARG A 231 -1.72 6.02 11.48
C ARG A 231 -1.40 4.58 11.11
N GLY A 232 -1.38 3.72 12.14
CA GLY A 232 -1.42 2.28 11.98
C GLY A 232 -2.87 1.79 12.03
N GLN A 233 -3.13 0.67 11.37
CA GLN A 233 -4.44 0.02 11.44
C GLN A 233 -4.30 -1.30 12.20
N ILE A 234 -5.17 -1.53 13.16
CA ILE A 234 -5.51 -2.87 13.64
C ILE A 234 -6.36 -3.50 12.54
N GLY A 235 -5.87 -4.57 11.91
CA GLY A 235 -6.62 -5.24 10.87
C GLY A 235 -8.01 -5.59 11.39
N ARG A 236 -9.02 -5.09 10.68
CA ARG A 236 -10.44 -5.35 10.83
C ARG A 236 -10.95 -5.48 12.27
N ALA A 237 -11.06 -4.39 13.01
CA ALA A 237 -12.05 -4.28 14.04
C ALA A 237 -13.43 -4.19 13.37
N HIS A 238 -14.00 -5.33 13.04
CA HIS A 238 -15.41 -5.42 12.73
C HIS A 238 -16.09 -6.12 13.89
N VAL A 239 -16.86 -5.35 14.58
CA VAL A 239 -18.04 -5.82 15.26
C VAL A 239 -19.22 -5.05 14.71
#